data_4c58413945a09bcc786358e69c462c88
#
_entry.id   4c58413945a09bcc786358e69c462c88
#
_cell.length_a   1.000
_cell.length_b   1.000
_cell.length_c   1.000
_cell.angle_alpha   90.00
_cell.angle_beta   90.00
_cell.angle_gamma   90.00
#
_symmetry.space_group_name_H-M   'P 1'
#
loop_
_entity.id
_entity.type
_entity.pdbx_description
1 polymer ?
#
loop_
_entity_poly.entity_id
_entity_poly.type
_entity_poly.pdbx_seq_one_letter_code
_entity_poly.pdbx_strand_id
1 'polypeptide(L)'
;MLLFQKVKSFGGPAGTVRLDDATPEECDAARALFGRSFSAPLRIKTADFEAALQNTPYRGVTLKEVLECYFHTAIQTKREIRSQEDARILRITKGAAASVESPLCLRWLEELSTHRGEGWQLIQKSLAKGEEAVGQALLQACKSMAWLEGHPGRRIRLAVLSAYATSDPHALDVNTLGGKLFLHLLSMGAGVRLPTEAEARAALYYNWGILCDSISSLVTQVGLRLYVGKEEHPAFYAFRLRNEACTLTLTNLAGLTGADSPSGRAYLVENQMVFSQLCDAAAGFHSPLLCTSGQPAIAVIRLLDLLVSAGTDLFYAGDFDGKGLSIALQLLERYPDRLRLWRMTGEDYAQCRSEVRASDKSRALLRSCENTVLAPVAQAIERSGFVGFQELLLPQLQRDLLQNGSCPRRVETGPKTCC
;
A
#
# COMPACT_ATOMS: atom_id res chain seq x y z
N MET A 1 17.88 -36.68 -20.24
CA MET A 1 17.36 -35.38 -19.77
C MET A 1 15.85 -35.17 -20.03
N LEU A 2 15.34 -35.32 -21.28
CA LEU A 2 13.92 -35.13 -21.62
C LEU A 2 12.97 -36.04 -20.81
N LEU A 3 13.31 -37.31 -20.69
CA LEU A 3 12.52 -38.30 -19.93
C LEU A 3 12.46 -37.93 -18.44
N PHE A 4 13.58 -37.52 -17.84
CA PHE A 4 13.66 -37.03 -16.46
C PHE A 4 12.74 -35.81 -16.23
N GLN A 5 12.76 -34.83 -17.14
CA GLN A 5 11.89 -33.68 -17.05
C GLN A 5 10.41 -34.04 -17.14
N LYS A 6 10.04 -35.02 -17.99
CA LYS A 6 8.65 -35.50 -18.11
C LYS A 6 8.20 -36.21 -16.85
N VAL A 7 8.96 -37.14 -16.31
CA VAL A 7 8.64 -37.85 -15.08
C VAL A 7 8.55 -36.88 -13.88
N LYS A 8 9.47 -35.90 -13.81
CA LYS A 8 9.40 -34.83 -12.79
C LYS A 8 8.15 -33.97 -12.91
N SER A 9 7.70 -33.69 -14.16
CA SER A 9 6.52 -32.82 -14.39
C SER A 9 5.20 -33.53 -14.07
N PHE A 10 5.06 -34.82 -14.42
CA PHE A 10 3.80 -35.58 -14.32
C PHE A 10 3.73 -36.52 -13.13
N GLY A 11 4.83 -36.76 -12.45
CA GLY A 11 4.87 -37.66 -11.27
C GLY A 11 4.92 -39.13 -11.59
N GLY A 12 5.01 -39.47 -12.86
CA GLY A 12 5.03 -40.86 -13.31
C GLY A 12 5.21 -40.94 -14.82
N PRO A 13 5.04 -42.13 -15.43
CA PRO A 13 5.27 -42.40 -16.83
C PRO A 13 4.14 -41.85 -17.73
N ALA A 14 3.86 -40.55 -17.66
CA ALA A 14 2.86 -39.85 -18.45
C ALA A 14 3.47 -38.91 -19.50
N GLY A 15 2.82 -38.82 -20.66
CA GLY A 15 3.23 -37.95 -21.76
C GLY A 15 4.12 -38.66 -22.79
N THR A 16 4.61 -37.90 -23.79
CA THR A 16 5.48 -38.39 -24.87
C THR A 16 6.76 -37.58 -24.87
N VAL A 17 7.88 -38.29 -24.99
CA VAL A 17 9.19 -37.71 -25.25
C VAL A 17 9.38 -37.62 -26.71
N ARG A 18 9.88 -36.51 -27.24
CA ARG A 18 10.20 -36.28 -28.63
C ARG A 18 11.66 -35.85 -28.74
N LEU A 19 12.40 -36.51 -29.59
CA LEU A 19 13.77 -36.18 -29.99
C LEU A 19 13.75 -35.96 -31.50
N ASP A 20 13.90 -34.69 -31.91
CA ASP A 20 13.73 -34.32 -33.34
C ASP A 20 14.92 -34.79 -34.20
N ASP A 21 16.14 -34.70 -33.64
CA ASP A 21 17.41 -35.03 -34.33
C ASP A 21 18.00 -36.32 -33.77
N ALA A 22 17.18 -37.37 -33.66
CA ALA A 22 17.63 -38.65 -33.13
C ALA A 22 18.67 -39.26 -34.08
N THR A 23 19.81 -39.69 -33.52
CA THR A 23 20.87 -40.38 -34.27
C THR A 23 20.49 -41.80 -34.63
N PRO A 24 21.14 -42.44 -35.65
CA PRO A 24 20.93 -43.85 -35.93
C PRO A 24 21.13 -44.75 -34.73
N GLU A 25 22.15 -44.50 -33.93
CA GLU A 25 22.46 -45.25 -32.69
C GLU A 25 21.34 -45.15 -31.66
N GLU A 26 20.74 -43.94 -31.51
CA GLU A 26 19.61 -43.72 -30.60
C GLU A 26 18.34 -44.45 -31.12
N CYS A 27 18.12 -44.48 -32.41
CA CYS A 27 17.04 -45.24 -33.02
C CYS A 27 17.25 -46.75 -32.84
N ASP A 28 18.49 -47.27 -32.99
CA ASP A 28 18.80 -48.67 -32.78
C ASP A 28 18.69 -49.07 -31.30
N ALA A 29 19.10 -48.22 -30.38
CA ALA A 29 18.91 -48.41 -28.94
C ALA A 29 17.41 -48.46 -28.58
N ALA A 30 16.62 -47.58 -29.17
CA ALA A 30 15.17 -47.62 -29.02
C ALA A 30 14.56 -48.89 -29.60
N ARG A 31 15.01 -49.35 -30.77
CA ARG A 31 14.58 -50.61 -31.36
C ARG A 31 14.88 -51.82 -30.46
N ALA A 32 16.08 -51.83 -29.89
CA ALA A 32 16.48 -52.91 -28.98
C ALA A 32 15.63 -52.95 -27.70
N LEU A 33 15.26 -51.76 -27.15
CA LEU A 33 14.46 -51.68 -25.93
C LEU A 33 12.97 -51.96 -26.14
N PHE A 34 12.40 -51.47 -27.27
CA PHE A 34 10.96 -51.53 -27.50
C PHE A 34 10.52 -52.60 -28.52
N GLY A 35 11.43 -53.31 -29.16
CA GLY A 35 11.16 -54.39 -30.12
C GLY A 35 10.50 -53.94 -31.43
N ARG A 36 10.56 -52.65 -31.76
CA ARG A 36 9.98 -52.06 -33.00
C ARG A 36 10.93 -51.03 -33.61
N SER A 37 10.84 -50.81 -34.93
CA SER A 37 11.68 -49.87 -35.63
C SER A 37 11.29 -48.41 -35.36
N PHE A 38 12.29 -47.54 -35.27
CA PHE A 38 12.13 -46.10 -35.11
C PHE A 38 12.95 -45.32 -36.12
N SER A 39 12.49 -44.13 -36.44
CA SER A 39 13.21 -43.14 -37.27
C SER A 39 13.04 -41.75 -36.68
N ALA A 40 13.91 -40.82 -37.01
CA ALA A 40 13.76 -39.43 -36.62
C ALA A 40 12.53 -38.78 -37.29
N PRO A 41 11.73 -37.99 -36.58
CA PRO A 41 11.84 -37.69 -35.13
C PRO A 41 11.39 -38.87 -34.25
N LEU A 42 12.19 -39.18 -33.26
CA LEU A 42 11.86 -40.25 -32.32
C LEU A 42 10.75 -39.78 -31.36
N ARG A 43 9.65 -40.52 -31.31
CA ARG A 43 8.52 -40.24 -30.41
C ARG A 43 8.18 -41.49 -29.61
N ILE A 44 8.34 -41.42 -28.27
CA ILE A 44 8.09 -42.54 -27.38
C ILE A 44 7.23 -42.05 -26.20
N LYS A 45 6.15 -42.78 -25.94
CA LYS A 45 5.37 -42.55 -24.73
C LYS A 45 6.18 -42.96 -23.51
N THR A 46 6.13 -42.16 -22.44
CA THR A 46 6.83 -42.51 -21.19
C THR A 46 6.32 -43.81 -20.57
N ALA A 47 5.02 -44.13 -20.77
CA ALA A 47 4.46 -45.40 -20.35
C ALA A 47 5.07 -46.62 -21.09
N ASP A 48 5.52 -46.44 -22.36
CA ASP A 48 6.18 -47.52 -23.09
C ASP A 48 7.55 -47.86 -22.47
N PHE A 49 8.28 -46.87 -21.90
CA PHE A 49 9.51 -47.14 -21.14
C PHE A 49 9.22 -47.97 -19.89
N GLU A 50 8.16 -47.63 -19.11
CA GLU A 50 7.77 -48.40 -17.95
C GLU A 50 7.44 -49.86 -18.34
N ALA A 51 6.64 -50.02 -19.38
CA ALA A 51 6.29 -51.37 -19.91
C ALA A 51 7.51 -52.15 -20.40
N ALA A 52 8.44 -51.47 -21.10
CA ALA A 52 9.66 -52.11 -21.61
C ALA A 52 10.58 -52.60 -20.46
N LEU A 53 10.70 -51.85 -19.38
CA LEU A 53 11.47 -52.25 -18.19
C LEU A 53 10.97 -53.57 -17.58
N GLN A 54 9.65 -53.86 -17.63
CA GLN A 54 9.09 -55.08 -17.10
C GLN A 54 9.47 -56.33 -17.92
N ASN A 55 9.94 -56.14 -19.17
CA ASN A 55 10.42 -57.20 -20.06
C ASN A 55 11.97 -57.40 -20.01
N THR A 56 12.63 -56.75 -19.06
CA THR A 56 14.08 -56.81 -18.85
C THR A 56 14.41 -57.55 -17.52
N PRO A 57 15.69 -57.91 -17.24
CA PRO A 57 16.10 -58.39 -15.94
C PRO A 57 15.77 -57.46 -14.77
N TYR A 58 15.45 -56.21 -15.05
CA TYR A 58 15.09 -55.18 -14.04
C TYR A 58 13.56 -55.14 -13.79
N ARG A 59 12.91 -56.25 -13.98
CA ARG A 59 11.47 -56.42 -13.69
C ARG A 59 11.16 -56.01 -12.24
N GLY A 60 10.18 -55.10 -12.04
CA GLY A 60 9.79 -54.58 -10.74
C GLY A 60 10.42 -53.25 -10.37
N VAL A 61 11.40 -52.75 -11.15
CA VAL A 61 11.95 -51.38 -11.00
C VAL A 61 11.11 -50.40 -11.81
N THR A 62 10.75 -49.29 -11.21
CA THR A 62 9.97 -48.23 -11.87
C THR A 62 10.90 -47.32 -12.70
N LEU A 63 10.34 -46.68 -13.74
CA LEU A 63 11.08 -45.69 -14.53
C LEU A 63 11.61 -44.55 -13.65
N LYS A 64 10.87 -44.16 -12.62
CA LYS A 64 11.32 -43.15 -11.66
C LYS A 64 12.59 -43.58 -10.94
N GLU A 65 12.63 -44.80 -10.40
CA GLU A 65 13.80 -45.34 -9.68
C GLU A 65 15.02 -45.42 -10.61
N VAL A 66 14.84 -45.84 -11.87
CA VAL A 66 15.95 -45.88 -12.86
C VAL A 66 16.50 -44.47 -13.08
N LEU A 67 15.64 -43.46 -13.25
CA LEU A 67 16.07 -42.10 -13.47
C LEU A 67 16.72 -41.47 -12.24
N GLU A 68 16.19 -41.77 -11.04
CA GLU A 68 16.79 -41.33 -9.77
C GLU A 68 18.21 -41.93 -9.59
N CYS A 69 18.37 -43.18 -9.91
CA CYS A 69 19.69 -43.85 -9.88
C CYS A 69 20.67 -43.23 -10.88
N TYR A 70 20.22 -43.06 -12.13
CA TYR A 70 21.02 -42.51 -13.23
C TYR A 70 21.49 -41.07 -12.99
N PHE A 71 20.57 -40.22 -12.47
CA PHE A 71 20.87 -38.80 -12.23
C PHE A 71 21.35 -38.53 -10.81
N HIS A 72 21.46 -39.51 -9.95
CA HIS A 72 21.83 -39.40 -8.52
C HIS A 72 21.00 -38.31 -7.79
N THR A 73 19.71 -38.20 -8.14
CA THR A 73 18.84 -37.15 -7.62
C THR A 73 17.40 -37.70 -7.46
N ALA A 74 16.83 -37.50 -6.27
CA ALA A 74 15.43 -37.85 -6.03
C ALA A 74 14.48 -36.98 -6.89
N ILE A 75 13.54 -37.63 -7.57
CA ILE A 75 12.55 -36.96 -8.40
C ILE A 75 11.35 -36.62 -7.54
N GLN A 76 11.23 -35.36 -7.14
CA GLN A 76 10.03 -34.83 -6.52
C GLN A 76 9.12 -34.20 -7.57
N THR A 77 7.88 -34.61 -7.60
CA THR A 77 6.87 -34.07 -8.49
C THR A 77 6.42 -32.70 -8.00
N LYS A 78 5.88 -31.86 -8.89
CA LYS A 78 5.28 -30.57 -8.51
C LYS A 78 4.18 -30.75 -7.46
N ARG A 79 3.44 -31.86 -7.52
CA ARG A 79 2.38 -32.17 -6.55
C ARG A 79 2.94 -32.52 -5.17
N GLU A 80 4.00 -33.33 -5.12
CA GLU A 80 4.70 -33.69 -3.87
C GLU A 80 5.35 -32.46 -3.22
N ILE A 81 6.04 -31.64 -4.02
CA ILE A 81 6.63 -30.38 -3.54
C ILE A 81 5.54 -29.49 -2.94
N ARG A 82 4.44 -29.29 -3.66
CA ARG A 82 3.33 -28.48 -3.17
C ARG A 82 2.71 -29.06 -1.91
N SER A 83 2.47 -30.36 -1.85
CA SER A 83 1.93 -31.02 -0.66
C SER A 83 2.86 -30.88 0.55
N GLN A 84 4.19 -30.94 0.35
CA GLN A 84 5.16 -30.71 1.41
C GLN A 84 5.15 -29.23 1.88
N GLU A 85 5.07 -28.27 0.96
CA GLU A 85 4.94 -26.84 1.30
C GLU A 85 3.65 -26.59 2.09
N ASP A 86 2.53 -27.17 1.67
CA ASP A 86 1.24 -27.06 2.33
C ASP A 86 1.31 -27.64 3.76
N ALA A 87 1.93 -28.79 3.93
CA ALA A 87 2.13 -29.42 5.24
C ALA A 87 3.05 -28.57 6.16
N ARG A 88 4.06 -27.93 5.58
CA ARG A 88 4.95 -26.99 6.31
C ARG A 88 4.18 -25.77 6.78
N ILE A 89 3.41 -25.11 5.90
CA ILE A 89 2.59 -23.94 6.24
C ILE A 89 1.57 -24.30 7.34
N LEU A 90 0.88 -25.43 7.20
CA LEU A 90 -0.08 -25.90 8.20
C LEU A 90 0.57 -26.13 9.57
N ARG A 91 1.79 -26.68 9.61
CA ARG A 91 2.53 -26.90 10.86
C ARG A 91 2.89 -25.57 11.52
N ILE A 92 3.41 -24.63 10.74
CA ILE A 92 3.83 -23.30 11.22
C ILE A 92 2.63 -22.50 11.74
N THR A 93 1.52 -22.46 10.98
CA THR A 93 0.31 -21.74 11.38
C THR A 93 -0.35 -22.35 12.61
N LYS A 94 -0.41 -23.69 12.72
CA LYS A 94 -0.90 -24.37 13.93
C LYS A 94 0.00 -24.13 15.14
N GLY A 95 1.33 -24.12 14.95
CA GLY A 95 2.28 -23.80 16.00
C GLY A 95 2.09 -22.36 16.52
N ALA A 96 1.89 -21.40 15.62
CA ALA A 96 1.59 -20.01 15.99
C ALA A 96 0.22 -19.91 16.70
N ALA A 97 -0.82 -20.60 16.21
CA ALA A 97 -2.16 -20.58 16.79
C ALA A 97 -2.20 -21.11 18.22
N ALA A 98 -1.37 -22.09 18.56
CA ALA A 98 -1.29 -22.65 19.92
C ALA A 98 -0.81 -21.64 20.99
N SER A 99 -0.22 -20.52 20.58
CA SER A 99 0.34 -19.48 21.46
C SER A 99 -0.44 -18.16 21.40
N VAL A 100 -1.66 -18.16 20.81
CA VAL A 100 -2.42 -16.93 20.53
C VAL A 100 -3.88 -17.13 20.94
N GLU A 101 -4.45 -16.14 21.64
CA GLU A 101 -5.85 -16.16 22.08
C GLU A 101 -6.75 -15.23 21.26
N SER A 102 -6.17 -14.27 20.51
CA SER A 102 -6.90 -13.29 19.70
C SER A 102 -7.75 -13.97 18.61
N PRO A 103 -9.09 -13.77 18.60
CA PRO A 103 -9.96 -14.33 17.56
C PRO A 103 -9.58 -13.85 16.15
N LEU A 104 -9.13 -12.61 16.00
CA LEU A 104 -8.68 -12.07 14.73
C LEU A 104 -7.42 -12.79 14.23
N CYS A 105 -6.44 -13.00 15.12
CA CYS A 105 -5.22 -13.72 14.78
C CYS A 105 -5.51 -15.19 14.45
N LEU A 106 -6.37 -15.87 15.22
CA LEU A 106 -6.76 -17.27 14.97
C LEU A 106 -7.42 -17.41 13.59
N ARG A 107 -8.37 -16.53 13.26
CA ARG A 107 -9.00 -16.49 11.93
C ARG A 107 -7.98 -16.28 10.82
N TRP A 108 -7.07 -15.32 11.01
CA TRP A 108 -6.02 -15.03 10.01
C TRP A 108 -5.09 -16.25 9.79
N LEU A 109 -4.64 -16.90 10.86
CA LEU A 109 -3.80 -18.10 10.78
C LEU A 109 -4.52 -19.29 10.12
N GLU A 110 -5.82 -19.43 10.34
CA GLU A 110 -6.66 -20.43 9.67
C GLU A 110 -6.77 -20.14 8.16
N GLU A 111 -7.06 -18.90 7.76
CA GLU A 111 -7.09 -18.49 6.35
C GLU A 111 -5.73 -18.73 5.66
N LEU A 112 -4.61 -18.41 6.33
CA LEU A 112 -3.27 -18.71 5.83
C LEU A 112 -3.02 -20.21 5.65
N SER A 113 -3.52 -21.05 6.56
CA SER A 113 -3.36 -22.51 6.50
C SER A 113 -4.11 -23.14 5.32
N THR A 114 -5.17 -22.49 4.84
CA THR A 114 -5.99 -22.92 3.70
C THR A 114 -5.61 -22.23 2.37
N HIS A 115 -4.44 -21.60 2.32
CA HIS A 115 -3.92 -20.85 1.15
C HIS A 115 -4.80 -19.66 0.72
N ARG A 116 -5.51 -19.12 1.67
CA ARG A 116 -6.34 -17.94 1.53
C ARG A 116 -5.82 -16.90 2.50
N GLY A 117 -6.32 -15.70 2.39
CA GLY A 117 -6.00 -14.64 3.33
C GLY A 117 -4.78 -13.81 2.95
N GLU A 118 -4.73 -12.70 3.61
CA GLU A 118 -3.70 -11.68 3.43
C GLU A 118 -2.34 -12.18 3.94
N GLY A 119 -1.33 -12.12 3.07
CA GLY A 119 0.04 -12.51 3.41
C GLY A 119 0.44 -13.93 3.03
N TRP A 120 -0.49 -14.80 2.52
CA TRP A 120 -0.16 -16.17 2.14
C TRP A 120 1.01 -16.27 1.14
N GLN A 121 1.00 -15.47 0.07
CA GLN A 121 2.07 -15.46 -0.93
C GLN A 121 3.42 -15.04 -0.34
N LEU A 122 3.40 -14.16 0.66
CA LEU A 122 4.61 -13.74 1.36
C LEU A 122 5.20 -14.88 2.19
N ILE A 123 4.36 -15.66 2.88
CA ILE A 123 4.77 -16.85 3.63
C ILE A 123 5.39 -17.86 2.69
N GLN A 124 4.71 -18.22 1.59
CA GLN A 124 5.20 -19.17 0.60
C GLN A 124 6.59 -18.80 0.09
N LYS A 125 6.79 -17.54 -0.32
CA LYS A 125 8.10 -17.03 -0.76
C LYS A 125 9.15 -17.06 0.34
N SER A 126 8.73 -16.93 1.59
CA SER A 126 9.64 -16.86 2.74
C SER A 126 10.04 -18.22 3.30
N LEU A 127 9.35 -19.31 2.94
CA LEU A 127 9.68 -20.67 3.37
C LEU A 127 11.12 -21.08 2.99
N ALA A 128 11.67 -20.52 1.91
CA ALA A 128 13.07 -20.74 1.53
C ALA A 128 14.07 -20.21 2.58
N LYS A 129 13.66 -19.28 3.46
CA LYS A 129 14.47 -18.74 4.56
C LYS A 129 14.41 -19.59 5.83
N GLY A 130 13.56 -20.61 5.87
CA GLY A 130 13.38 -21.53 6.98
C GLY A 130 12.01 -21.41 7.67
N GLU A 131 11.50 -22.54 8.16
CA GLU A 131 10.21 -22.64 8.86
C GLU A 131 10.20 -21.83 10.16
N GLU A 132 11.29 -21.88 10.92
CA GLU A 132 11.44 -21.18 12.20
C GLU A 132 11.32 -19.67 12.04
N ALA A 133 11.99 -19.10 11.04
CA ALA A 133 11.91 -17.65 10.75
C ALA A 133 10.49 -17.20 10.40
N VAL A 134 9.75 -18.02 9.63
CA VAL A 134 8.34 -17.73 9.28
C VAL A 134 7.44 -17.87 10.50
N GLY A 135 7.62 -18.93 11.31
CA GLY A 135 6.87 -19.13 12.54
C GLY A 135 7.05 -18.01 13.55
N GLN A 136 8.31 -17.57 13.73
CA GLN A 136 8.63 -16.43 14.59
C GLN A 136 7.97 -15.14 14.09
N ALA A 137 8.03 -14.85 12.79
CA ALA A 137 7.42 -13.66 12.21
C ALA A 137 5.89 -13.65 12.37
N LEU A 138 5.21 -14.80 12.25
CA LEU A 138 3.78 -14.94 12.54
C LEU A 138 3.46 -14.65 14.01
N LEU A 139 4.24 -15.22 14.92
CA LEU A 139 4.09 -14.97 16.35
C LEU A 139 4.31 -13.49 16.71
N GLN A 140 5.30 -12.84 16.11
CA GLN A 140 5.56 -11.41 16.28
C GLN A 140 4.35 -10.58 15.87
N ALA A 141 3.78 -10.85 14.70
CA ALA A 141 2.57 -10.16 14.21
C ALA A 141 1.37 -10.38 15.15
N CYS A 142 1.11 -11.64 15.54
CA CYS A 142 -0.01 -11.98 16.42
C CYS A 142 0.13 -11.40 17.84
N LYS A 143 1.31 -11.47 18.45
CA LYS A 143 1.57 -10.89 19.78
C LYS A 143 1.36 -9.37 19.77
N SER A 144 1.78 -8.71 18.69
CA SER A 144 1.60 -7.27 18.52
C SER A 144 0.12 -6.90 18.38
N MET A 145 -0.66 -7.70 17.65
CA MET A 145 -2.11 -7.52 17.54
C MET A 145 -2.79 -7.75 18.88
N ALA A 146 -2.48 -8.83 19.58
CA ALA A 146 -3.05 -9.12 20.91
C ALA A 146 -2.76 -7.99 21.91
N TRP A 147 -1.58 -7.37 21.82
CA TRP A 147 -1.27 -6.20 22.65
C TRP A 147 -2.20 -5.02 22.34
N LEU A 148 -2.45 -4.72 21.06
CA LEU A 148 -3.36 -3.64 20.65
C LEU A 148 -4.79 -3.89 21.11
N GLU A 149 -5.29 -5.10 20.96
CA GLU A 149 -6.63 -5.50 21.40
C GLU A 149 -6.79 -5.40 22.92
N GLY A 150 -5.74 -5.73 23.69
CA GLY A 150 -5.73 -5.61 25.15
C GLY A 150 -5.64 -4.17 25.66
N HIS A 151 -5.35 -3.20 24.79
CA HIS A 151 -5.17 -1.79 25.17
C HIS A 151 -5.97 -0.83 24.26
N PRO A 152 -7.29 -0.96 24.18
CA PRO A 152 -8.12 -0.18 23.27
C PRO A 152 -7.99 1.33 23.56
N GLY A 153 -7.85 2.12 22.49
CA GLY A 153 -7.71 3.59 22.60
C GLY A 153 -6.33 4.10 23.04
N ARG A 154 -5.42 3.21 23.46
CA ARG A 154 -4.05 3.61 23.78
C ARG A 154 -3.23 3.80 22.51
N ARG A 155 -2.45 4.88 22.46
CA ARG A 155 -1.49 5.12 21.39
C ARG A 155 -0.10 4.66 21.78
N ILE A 156 0.62 4.02 20.85
CA ILE A 156 1.96 3.47 21.05
C ILE A 156 2.84 3.69 19.84
N ARG A 157 4.12 3.94 20.01
CA ARG A 157 5.09 3.98 18.90
C ARG A 157 5.38 2.56 18.40
N LEU A 158 5.51 2.39 17.07
CA LEU A 158 5.74 1.07 16.45
C LEU A 158 6.94 0.34 17.09
N ALA A 159 8.08 1.02 17.26
CA ALA A 159 9.27 0.41 17.86
C ALA A 159 9.04 -0.01 19.32
N VAL A 160 8.22 0.74 20.10
CA VAL A 160 7.87 0.39 21.48
C VAL A 160 6.91 -0.80 21.52
N LEU A 161 5.91 -0.83 20.64
CA LEU A 161 5.02 -1.99 20.47
C LEU A 161 5.83 -3.23 20.10
N SER A 162 6.74 -3.10 19.14
CA SER A 162 7.64 -4.16 18.72
C SER A 162 8.46 -4.69 19.89
N ALA A 163 9.10 -3.81 20.66
CA ALA A 163 9.89 -4.19 21.83
C ALA A 163 9.04 -4.93 22.91
N TYR A 164 7.82 -4.45 23.19
CA TYR A 164 6.93 -5.11 24.16
C TYR A 164 6.44 -6.48 23.71
N ALA A 165 6.08 -6.61 22.44
CA ALA A 165 5.51 -7.84 21.91
C ALA A 165 6.57 -8.90 21.57
N THR A 166 7.80 -8.47 21.21
CA THR A 166 8.80 -9.36 20.60
C THR A 166 10.18 -9.31 21.25
N SER A 167 10.41 -8.39 22.19
CA SER A 167 11.72 -8.06 22.79
C SER A 167 12.74 -7.50 21.78
N ASP A 168 12.30 -7.15 20.55
CA ASP A 168 13.11 -6.55 19.50
C ASP A 168 12.37 -5.31 18.94
N PRO A 169 12.92 -4.09 19.10
CA PRO A 169 12.27 -2.87 18.61
C PRO A 169 12.16 -2.80 17.08
N HIS A 170 12.93 -3.63 16.35
CA HIS A 170 13.00 -3.67 14.90
C HIS A 170 12.22 -4.83 14.25
N ALA A 171 11.65 -5.74 15.05
CA ALA A 171 10.95 -6.91 14.52
C ALA A 171 9.76 -6.57 13.61
N LEU A 172 9.11 -5.41 13.85
CA LEU A 172 7.96 -4.92 13.09
C LEU A 172 8.32 -3.85 12.04
N ASP A 173 9.60 -3.60 11.78
CA ASP A 173 9.99 -2.67 10.72
C ASP A 173 9.42 -3.12 9.37
N VAL A 174 9.01 -2.17 8.53
CA VAL A 174 8.30 -2.41 7.26
C VAL A 174 9.06 -3.35 6.28
N ASN A 175 10.37 -3.44 6.42
CA ASN A 175 11.22 -4.30 5.58
C ASN A 175 11.39 -5.71 6.14
N THR A 176 11.06 -5.96 7.42
CA THR A 176 11.14 -7.29 8.03
C THR A 176 9.98 -8.18 7.62
N LEU A 177 10.12 -9.48 7.79
CA LEU A 177 9.02 -10.42 7.55
C LEU A 177 7.90 -10.21 8.58
N GLY A 178 8.25 -10.01 9.86
CA GLY A 178 7.30 -9.73 10.93
C GLY A 178 6.48 -8.46 10.65
N GLY A 179 7.15 -7.36 10.27
CA GLY A 179 6.46 -6.10 9.94
C GLY A 179 5.54 -6.21 8.72
N LYS A 180 5.96 -6.93 7.68
CA LYS A 180 5.10 -7.18 6.51
C LYS A 180 3.87 -8.02 6.86
N LEU A 181 4.05 -9.10 7.61
CA LEU A 181 2.95 -9.95 8.07
C LEU A 181 2.02 -9.21 9.03
N PHE A 182 2.57 -8.37 9.91
CA PHE A 182 1.79 -7.52 10.78
C PHE A 182 0.93 -6.53 10.01
N LEU A 183 1.46 -5.93 8.95
CA LEU A 183 0.71 -5.03 8.07
C LEU A 183 -0.46 -5.74 7.36
N HIS A 184 -0.26 -6.99 6.91
CA HIS A 184 -1.34 -7.81 6.36
C HIS A 184 -2.43 -8.08 7.41
N LEU A 185 -2.05 -8.42 8.64
CA LEU A 185 -3.00 -8.67 9.73
C LEU A 185 -3.80 -7.41 10.09
N LEU A 186 -3.14 -6.24 10.16
CA LEU A 186 -3.80 -4.95 10.38
C LEU A 186 -4.80 -4.62 9.27
N SER A 187 -4.42 -4.86 8.00
CA SER A 187 -5.28 -4.62 6.83
C SER A 187 -6.52 -5.50 6.87
N MET A 188 -6.35 -6.80 7.16
CA MET A 188 -7.46 -7.73 7.31
C MET A 188 -8.40 -7.31 8.45
N GLY A 189 -7.85 -6.94 9.62
CA GLY A 189 -8.65 -6.50 10.75
C GLY A 189 -9.42 -5.20 10.52
N ALA A 190 -8.88 -4.31 9.69
CA ALA A 190 -9.54 -3.08 9.27
C ALA A 190 -10.49 -3.27 8.07
N GLY A 191 -10.49 -4.44 7.43
CA GLY A 191 -11.29 -4.70 6.22
C GLY A 191 -10.85 -3.88 4.99
N VAL A 192 -9.57 -3.49 4.91
CA VAL A 192 -9.02 -2.68 3.82
C VAL A 192 -7.97 -3.45 3.02
N ARG A 193 -7.75 -3.05 1.77
CA ARG A 193 -6.65 -3.61 0.96
C ARG A 193 -5.30 -3.24 1.57
N LEU A 194 -4.31 -4.11 1.38
CA LEU A 194 -2.93 -3.85 1.80
C LEU A 194 -2.41 -2.54 1.16
N PRO A 195 -2.01 -1.55 1.95
CA PRO A 195 -1.54 -0.28 1.43
C PRO A 195 -0.13 -0.41 0.84
N THR A 196 0.06 0.09 -0.37
CA THR A 196 1.35 0.13 -1.08
C THR A 196 2.14 1.40 -0.82
N GLU A 197 1.43 2.53 -0.66
CA GLU A 197 2.03 3.84 -0.42
C GLU A 197 2.37 4.06 1.07
N ALA A 198 3.41 4.83 1.33
CA ALA A 198 3.90 5.07 2.69
C ALA A 198 2.85 5.79 3.57
N GLU A 199 2.15 6.76 3.00
CA GLU A 199 1.11 7.53 3.65
C GLU A 199 -0.10 6.66 4.02
N ALA A 200 -0.54 5.80 3.11
CA ALA A 200 -1.64 4.87 3.36
C ALA A 200 -1.28 3.83 4.45
N ARG A 201 -0.02 3.36 4.47
CA ARG A 201 0.47 2.51 5.56
C ARG A 201 0.48 3.24 6.90
N ALA A 202 0.96 4.47 6.90
CA ALA A 202 0.98 5.30 8.10
C ALA A 202 -0.43 5.59 8.61
N ALA A 203 -1.41 5.82 7.73
CA ALA A 203 -2.82 5.97 8.09
C ALA A 203 -3.40 4.68 8.69
N LEU A 204 -3.09 3.52 8.12
CA LEU A 204 -3.52 2.22 8.67
C LEU A 204 -2.95 2.02 10.09
N TYR A 205 -1.64 2.23 10.28
CA TYR A 205 -1.03 2.16 11.61
C TYR A 205 -1.71 3.12 12.60
N TYR A 206 -1.95 4.35 12.17
CA TYR A 206 -2.59 5.37 13.01
C TYR A 206 -4.00 4.97 13.45
N ASN A 207 -4.79 4.37 12.56
CA ASN A 207 -6.14 3.88 12.86
C ASN A 207 -6.13 2.79 13.95
N TRP A 208 -5.05 1.99 14.01
CA TRP A 208 -4.81 1.01 15.07
C TRP A 208 -4.13 1.59 16.32
N GLY A 209 -3.98 2.92 16.41
CA GLY A 209 -3.30 3.59 17.51
C GLY A 209 -1.78 3.50 17.49
N ILE A 210 -1.19 3.04 16.37
CA ILE A 210 0.27 2.91 16.21
C ILE A 210 0.84 4.18 15.58
N LEU A 211 1.83 4.76 16.23
CA LEU A 211 2.55 5.94 15.77
C LEU A 211 3.90 5.50 15.18
N CYS A 212 4.02 5.52 13.85
CA CYS A 212 5.27 5.16 13.18
C CYS A 212 6.30 6.29 13.28
N ASP A 213 5.85 7.52 13.03
CA ASP A 213 6.67 8.72 13.09
C ASP A 213 5.82 9.89 13.58
N SER A 214 5.95 10.18 14.86
CA SER A 214 5.17 11.24 15.48
C SER A 214 5.86 12.60 15.48
N ILE A 215 7.12 12.66 15.07
CA ILE A 215 7.92 13.89 15.07
C ILE A 215 8.07 14.44 13.66
N SER A 216 8.37 13.61 12.66
CA SER A 216 8.51 14.06 11.25
C SER A 216 7.17 14.21 10.52
N SER A 217 6.07 13.67 11.06
CA SER A 217 4.74 14.00 10.52
C SER A 217 4.33 15.39 11.02
N LEU A 218 4.32 16.35 10.10
CA LEU A 218 4.21 17.77 10.38
C LEU A 218 3.03 18.39 9.64
N VAL A 219 2.49 19.47 10.22
CA VAL A 219 1.61 20.43 9.55
C VAL A 219 1.98 21.85 9.97
N THR A 220 2.13 22.74 9.00
CA THR A 220 2.39 24.15 9.26
C THR A 220 1.07 24.95 9.12
N GLN A 221 0.81 25.83 10.06
CA GLN A 221 -0.41 26.63 10.10
C GLN A 221 -0.16 28.02 10.64
N VAL A 222 -1.10 28.94 10.37
CA VAL A 222 -1.22 30.26 10.97
C VAL A 222 -2.69 30.55 11.25
N GLY A 223 -2.99 31.16 12.39
CA GLY A 223 -4.30 31.73 12.70
C GLY A 223 -5.34 30.80 13.32
N LEU A 224 -5.09 29.48 13.44
CA LEU A 224 -6.03 28.54 14.09
C LEU A 224 -6.09 28.70 15.62
N ARG A 225 -7.25 28.39 16.20
CA ARG A 225 -7.42 28.15 17.63
C ARG A 225 -7.26 26.65 17.91
N LEU A 226 -6.37 26.30 18.83
CA LEU A 226 -6.04 24.93 19.18
C LEU A 226 -6.29 24.71 20.68
N TYR A 227 -7.04 23.66 21.06
CA TYR A 227 -7.59 23.50 22.39
C TYR A 227 -7.00 22.30 23.14
N VAL A 228 -6.86 22.49 24.46
CA VAL A 228 -6.63 21.41 25.44
C VAL A 228 -7.77 21.51 26.48
N GLY A 229 -8.62 20.49 26.52
CA GLY A 229 -9.86 20.58 27.27
C GLY A 229 -10.79 21.63 26.68
N LYS A 230 -11.16 22.66 27.44
CA LYS A 230 -12.02 23.75 27.00
C LYS A 230 -11.24 25.05 26.73
N GLU A 231 -9.96 25.08 27.01
CA GLU A 231 -9.11 26.27 26.87
C GLU A 231 -8.21 26.22 25.67
N GLU A 232 -7.96 27.38 25.06
CA GLU A 232 -6.98 27.48 23.99
C GLU A 232 -5.58 27.21 24.54
N HIS A 233 -4.81 26.38 23.84
CA HIS A 233 -3.45 26.01 24.25
C HIS A 233 -2.55 27.26 24.33
N PRO A 234 -1.95 27.62 25.48
CA PRO A 234 -1.32 28.93 25.70
C PRO A 234 -0.18 29.23 24.69
N ALA A 235 0.64 28.25 24.33
CA ALA A 235 1.71 28.46 23.34
C ALA A 235 1.16 28.78 21.96
N PHE A 236 0.14 28.05 21.50
CA PHE A 236 -0.45 28.28 20.16
C PHE A 236 -1.32 29.53 20.13
N TYR A 237 -1.96 29.90 21.24
CA TYR A 237 -2.60 31.19 21.41
C TYR A 237 -1.62 32.36 21.20
N ALA A 238 -0.39 32.27 21.74
CA ALA A 238 0.62 33.29 21.53
C ALA A 238 1.05 33.42 20.07
N PHE A 239 1.25 32.30 19.36
CA PHE A 239 1.52 32.32 17.92
C PHE A 239 0.37 32.98 17.12
N ARG A 240 -0.88 32.62 17.45
CA ARG A 240 -2.04 33.20 16.79
C ARG A 240 -2.18 34.69 17.02
N LEU A 241 -1.98 35.18 18.24
CA LEU A 241 -2.04 36.62 18.56
C LEU A 241 -0.97 37.43 17.81
N ARG A 242 0.18 36.82 17.57
CA ARG A 242 1.28 37.47 16.82
C ARG A 242 1.16 37.29 15.30
N ASN A 243 0.13 36.54 14.87
CA ASN A 243 -0.02 36.13 13.48
C ASN A 243 1.25 35.42 12.91
N GLU A 244 1.91 34.65 13.76
CA GLU A 244 3.11 33.89 13.40
C GLU A 244 2.74 32.45 13.01
N ALA A 245 3.33 31.96 11.92
CA ALA A 245 3.18 30.57 11.52
C ALA A 245 3.89 29.63 12.53
N CYS A 246 3.25 28.50 12.84
CA CYS A 246 3.90 27.44 13.62
C CYS A 246 3.70 26.08 13.00
N THR A 247 4.70 25.22 13.15
CA THR A 247 4.67 23.85 12.68
C THR A 247 4.33 22.93 13.85
N LEU A 248 3.29 22.12 13.65
CA LEU A 248 2.81 21.14 14.63
C LEU A 248 3.28 19.75 14.21
N THR A 249 3.82 19.01 15.17
CA THR A 249 4.09 17.58 15.01
C THR A 249 2.81 16.79 15.30
N LEU A 250 2.75 15.53 14.89
CA LEU A 250 1.67 14.63 15.31
C LEU A 250 1.63 14.46 16.82
N THR A 251 2.78 14.58 17.52
CA THR A 251 2.83 14.56 18.98
C THR A 251 2.11 15.77 19.58
N ASN A 252 2.30 16.97 19.05
CA ASN A 252 1.53 18.15 19.49
C ASN A 252 0.03 17.94 19.30
N LEU A 253 -0.37 17.45 18.13
CA LEU A 253 -1.78 17.20 17.80
C LEU A 253 -2.42 16.10 18.64
N ALA A 254 -1.65 15.13 19.11
CA ALA A 254 -2.16 14.07 20.00
C ALA A 254 -2.62 14.60 21.36
N GLY A 255 -2.05 15.72 21.82
CA GLY A 255 -2.42 16.41 23.05
C GLY A 255 -3.61 17.36 22.92
N LEU A 256 -4.05 17.66 21.67
CA LEU A 256 -5.17 18.58 21.43
C LEU A 256 -6.51 17.85 21.51
N THR A 257 -7.48 18.50 22.13
CA THR A 257 -8.87 18.06 22.25
C THR A 257 -9.76 18.65 21.14
N GLY A 258 -9.33 19.76 20.52
CA GLY A 258 -10.08 20.44 19.48
C GLY A 258 -9.22 21.44 18.70
N ALA A 259 -9.72 21.81 17.52
CA ALA A 259 -9.18 22.92 16.73
C ALA A 259 -10.35 23.57 15.96
N ASP A 260 -10.35 24.88 15.85
CA ASP A 260 -11.30 25.60 14.99
C ASP A 260 -10.67 26.81 14.30
N SER A 261 -11.41 27.38 13.38
CA SER A 261 -11.10 28.63 12.71
C SER A 261 -11.91 29.78 13.31
N PRO A 262 -11.27 30.90 13.69
CA PRO A 262 -12.01 32.10 14.14
C PRO A 262 -13.03 32.61 13.14
N SER A 263 -12.80 32.43 11.83
CA SER A 263 -13.70 32.86 10.73
C SER A 263 -14.67 31.76 10.27
N GLY A 264 -14.60 30.56 10.84
CA GLY A 264 -15.32 29.38 10.35
C GLY A 264 -14.77 28.80 9.05
N ARG A 265 -13.69 29.36 8.49
CA ARG A 265 -13.05 28.94 7.24
C ARG A 265 -11.56 28.75 7.44
N ALA A 266 -10.98 27.77 6.77
CA ALA A 266 -9.53 27.55 6.75
C ALA A 266 -9.08 27.26 5.32
N TYR A 267 -8.02 27.92 4.89
CA TYR A 267 -7.44 27.77 3.56
C TYR A 267 -6.24 26.82 3.62
N LEU A 268 -6.09 25.99 2.60
CA LEU A 268 -5.02 25.00 2.49
C LEU A 268 -4.27 25.21 1.18
N VAL A 269 -2.95 25.25 1.25
CA VAL A 269 -2.08 25.25 0.07
C VAL A 269 -1.15 24.05 0.09
N GLU A 270 -0.83 23.52 -1.09
CA GLU A 270 0.06 22.37 -1.21
C GLU A 270 1.53 22.76 -0.98
N ASN A 271 1.94 23.92 -1.53
CA ASN A 271 3.33 24.30 -1.62
C ASN A 271 3.79 25.16 -0.43
N GLN A 272 4.93 24.79 0.17
CA GLN A 272 5.51 25.52 1.31
C GLN A 272 5.94 26.95 0.95
N MET A 273 6.46 27.17 -0.25
CA MET A 273 6.87 28.50 -0.69
C MET A 273 5.66 29.40 -0.90
N VAL A 274 4.57 28.86 -1.46
CA VAL A 274 3.29 29.58 -1.58
C VAL A 274 2.75 29.93 -0.18
N PHE A 275 2.77 29.00 0.77
CA PHE A 275 2.37 29.25 2.15
C PHE A 275 3.20 30.38 2.77
N SER A 276 4.53 30.30 2.68
CA SER A 276 5.44 31.32 3.24
C SER A 276 5.16 32.69 2.63
N GLN A 277 5.06 32.79 1.30
CA GLN A 277 4.80 34.05 0.61
C GLN A 277 3.44 34.66 0.95
N LEU A 278 2.43 33.82 1.17
CA LEU A 278 1.11 34.27 1.64
C LEU A 278 1.19 34.76 3.09
N CYS A 279 1.97 34.12 3.95
CA CYS A 279 2.18 34.58 5.33
C CYS A 279 2.90 35.93 5.39
N ASP A 280 3.90 36.17 4.54
CA ASP A 280 4.63 37.46 4.46
C ASP A 280 3.69 38.61 4.07
N ALA A 281 2.69 38.33 3.25
CA ALA A 281 1.67 39.29 2.87
C ALA A 281 0.53 39.43 3.90
N ALA A 282 0.60 38.67 4.98
CA ALA A 282 -0.50 38.37 5.92
C ALA A 282 -0.84 39.48 6.92
N ALA A 283 -0.30 40.68 6.81
CA ALA A 283 -0.79 41.80 7.63
C ALA A 283 -2.27 42.08 7.30
N GLY A 284 -3.17 41.22 7.82
CA GLY A 284 -4.61 41.38 7.61
C GLY A 284 -5.38 40.11 7.17
N PHE A 285 -4.83 38.93 7.25
CA PHE A 285 -5.59 37.69 6.99
C PHE A 285 -6.67 37.50 8.06
N HIS A 286 -7.90 37.32 7.58
CA HIS A 286 -9.03 37.06 8.46
C HIS A 286 -9.33 35.57 8.61
N SER A 287 -8.70 34.72 7.81
CA SER A 287 -8.92 33.26 7.82
C SER A 287 -7.59 32.52 7.95
N PRO A 288 -7.56 31.48 8.78
CA PRO A 288 -6.38 30.65 8.93
C PRO A 288 -5.90 30.01 7.63
N LEU A 289 -4.57 29.85 7.53
CA LEU A 289 -3.91 29.22 6.41
C LEU A 289 -3.10 28.01 6.89
N LEU A 290 -3.14 26.92 6.13
CA LEU A 290 -2.42 25.68 6.39
C LEU A 290 -1.59 25.28 5.16
N CYS A 291 -0.46 24.59 5.40
CA CYS A 291 0.33 23.97 4.36
C CYS A 291 0.29 22.45 4.48
N THR A 292 -0.07 21.75 3.41
CA THR A 292 -0.04 20.28 3.35
C THR A 292 1.34 19.72 3.04
N SER A 293 2.23 20.55 2.47
CA SER A 293 3.59 20.16 2.09
C SER A 293 3.63 18.97 1.11
N GLY A 294 2.84 19.05 0.06
CA GLY A 294 2.61 17.97 -0.89
C GLY A 294 1.53 16.99 -0.39
N GLN A 295 1.78 15.69 -0.51
CA GLN A 295 0.84 14.66 -0.01
C GLN A 295 0.59 14.86 1.49
N PRO A 296 -0.68 15.01 1.92
CA PRO A 296 -1.02 15.28 3.31
C PRO A 296 -0.50 14.18 4.26
N ALA A 297 0.42 14.55 5.15
CA ALA A 297 0.89 13.69 6.22
C ALA A 297 -0.21 13.46 7.27
N ILE A 298 -0.03 12.48 8.16
CA ILE A 298 -1.03 12.17 9.21
C ILE A 298 -1.31 13.38 10.11
N ALA A 299 -0.30 14.22 10.38
CA ALA A 299 -0.50 15.45 11.14
C ALA A 299 -1.48 16.40 10.45
N VAL A 300 -1.40 16.54 9.11
CA VAL A 300 -2.36 17.32 8.34
C VAL A 300 -3.76 16.74 8.50
N ILE A 301 -3.92 15.46 8.21
CA ILE A 301 -5.23 14.77 8.29
C ILE A 301 -5.84 14.91 9.70
N ARG A 302 -5.02 14.70 10.76
CA ARG A 302 -5.50 14.85 12.14
C ARG A 302 -5.98 16.26 12.45
N LEU A 303 -5.26 17.28 11.99
CA LEU A 303 -5.66 18.68 12.17
C LEU A 303 -6.95 19.00 11.41
N LEU A 304 -7.07 18.52 10.16
CA LEU A 304 -8.29 18.69 9.36
C LEU A 304 -9.51 17.99 9.99
N ASP A 305 -9.33 16.79 10.54
CA ASP A 305 -10.40 16.07 11.27
C ASP A 305 -10.91 16.88 12.47
N LEU A 306 -10.01 17.52 13.24
CA LEU A 306 -10.39 18.41 14.34
C LEU A 306 -11.17 19.64 13.86
N LEU A 307 -10.70 20.29 12.77
CA LEU A 307 -11.35 21.46 12.19
C LEU A 307 -12.75 21.14 11.66
N VAL A 308 -12.88 20.04 10.92
CA VAL A 308 -14.16 19.58 10.36
C VAL A 308 -15.14 19.22 11.48
N SER A 309 -14.67 18.55 12.54
CA SER A 309 -15.50 18.22 13.70
C SER A 309 -16.02 19.47 14.43
N ALA A 310 -15.28 20.57 14.39
CA ALA A 310 -15.71 21.88 14.91
C ALA A 310 -16.55 22.70 13.94
N GLY A 311 -16.87 22.16 12.75
CA GLY A 311 -17.71 22.83 11.77
C GLY A 311 -16.98 23.80 10.83
N THR A 312 -15.64 23.80 10.81
CA THR A 312 -14.85 24.66 9.90
C THR A 312 -14.97 24.17 8.45
N ASP A 313 -15.23 25.10 7.52
CA ASP A 313 -15.16 24.84 6.08
C ASP A 313 -13.73 24.97 5.57
N LEU A 314 -13.31 24.01 4.76
CA LEU A 314 -11.94 23.89 4.22
C LEU A 314 -11.91 24.31 2.74
N PHE A 315 -10.88 25.07 2.35
CA PHE A 315 -10.66 25.53 0.99
C PHE A 315 -9.26 25.13 0.53
N TYR A 316 -9.16 24.19 -0.42
CA TYR A 316 -7.88 23.62 -0.86
C TYR A 316 -7.46 24.12 -2.24
N ALA A 317 -6.21 24.55 -2.36
CA ALA A 317 -5.52 24.84 -3.60
C ALA A 317 -4.23 24.01 -3.70
N GLY A 318 -3.94 23.48 -4.89
CA GLY A 318 -2.75 22.69 -5.18
C GLY A 318 -2.21 22.95 -6.58
N ASP A 319 -1.14 22.23 -6.94
CA ASP A 319 -0.57 22.28 -8.28
C ASP A 319 -1.48 21.67 -9.33
N PHE A 320 -1.35 22.14 -10.57
CA PHE A 320 -2.08 21.60 -11.72
C PHE A 320 -1.24 20.53 -12.43
N ASP A 321 -1.03 19.44 -11.72
CA ASP A 321 -0.43 18.22 -12.23
C ASP A 321 -1.19 16.98 -11.73
N GLY A 322 -0.80 15.78 -12.18
CA GLY A 322 -1.50 14.56 -11.78
C GLY A 322 -1.49 14.31 -10.28
N LYS A 323 -0.42 14.71 -9.57
CA LYS A 323 -0.31 14.53 -8.13
C LYS A 323 -1.16 15.54 -7.37
N GLY A 324 -1.11 16.82 -7.72
CA GLY A 324 -1.90 17.87 -7.08
C GLY A 324 -3.42 17.63 -7.24
N LEU A 325 -3.86 17.22 -8.45
CA LEU A 325 -5.26 16.84 -8.67
C LEU A 325 -5.66 15.59 -7.86
N SER A 326 -4.78 14.60 -7.77
CA SER A 326 -5.03 13.38 -6.96
C SER A 326 -5.18 13.71 -5.47
N ILE A 327 -4.36 14.60 -4.93
CA ILE A 327 -4.46 15.08 -3.53
C ILE A 327 -5.80 15.80 -3.33
N ALA A 328 -6.17 16.69 -4.24
CA ALA A 328 -7.44 17.40 -4.17
C ALA A 328 -8.65 16.45 -4.11
N LEU A 329 -8.64 15.40 -4.95
CA LEU A 329 -9.72 14.40 -4.98
C LEU A 329 -9.76 13.57 -3.68
N GLN A 330 -8.62 13.14 -3.15
CA GLN A 330 -8.56 12.40 -1.89
C GLN A 330 -9.11 13.24 -0.72
N LEU A 331 -8.79 14.52 -0.68
CA LEU A 331 -9.32 15.42 0.34
C LEU A 331 -10.82 15.68 0.17
N LEU A 332 -11.30 15.83 -1.07
CA LEU A 332 -12.75 15.96 -1.37
C LEU A 332 -13.53 14.70 -0.96
N GLU A 333 -12.99 13.51 -1.26
CA GLU A 333 -13.59 12.23 -0.87
C GLU A 333 -13.67 12.08 0.66
N ARG A 334 -12.63 12.51 1.37
CA ARG A 334 -12.60 12.44 2.84
C ARG A 334 -13.53 13.45 3.51
N TYR A 335 -13.67 14.66 2.95
CA TYR A 335 -14.45 15.76 3.54
C TYR A 335 -15.49 16.31 2.56
N PRO A 336 -16.44 15.51 2.05
CA PRO A 336 -17.31 15.88 0.93
C PRO A 336 -18.20 17.09 1.23
N ASP A 337 -18.63 17.27 2.50
CA ASP A 337 -19.52 18.34 2.90
C ASP A 337 -18.81 19.61 3.36
N ARG A 338 -17.51 19.55 3.63
CA ARG A 338 -16.73 20.60 4.26
C ARG A 338 -15.58 21.12 3.44
N LEU A 339 -15.07 20.37 2.47
CA LEU A 339 -13.96 20.79 1.62
C LEU A 339 -14.46 21.28 0.27
N ARG A 340 -13.90 22.39 -0.17
CA ARG A 340 -14.12 22.99 -1.48
C ARG A 340 -12.78 23.25 -2.17
N LEU A 341 -12.78 23.14 -3.49
CA LEU A 341 -11.63 23.53 -4.28
C LEU A 341 -11.52 25.06 -4.35
N TRP A 342 -10.31 25.54 -4.13
CA TRP A 342 -9.99 26.95 -4.18
C TRP A 342 -8.99 27.20 -5.31
N ARG A 343 -9.38 28.02 -6.28
CA ARG A 343 -8.55 28.33 -7.45
C ARG A 343 -8.04 27.08 -8.18
N MET A 344 -8.91 26.11 -8.39
CA MET A 344 -8.59 24.87 -9.13
C MET A 344 -9.55 24.66 -10.31
N THR A 345 -9.82 25.72 -11.09
CA THR A 345 -10.65 25.66 -12.30
C THR A 345 -9.79 25.61 -13.57
N GLY A 346 -10.41 25.34 -14.72
CA GLY A 346 -9.75 25.43 -16.02
C GLY A 346 -9.24 26.84 -16.35
N GLU A 347 -9.92 27.89 -15.87
CA GLU A 347 -9.50 29.30 -16.01
C GLU A 347 -8.26 29.58 -15.16
N ASP A 348 -8.22 29.06 -13.93
CA ASP A 348 -7.05 29.18 -13.05
C ASP A 348 -5.85 28.42 -13.64
N TYR A 349 -6.07 27.22 -14.21
CA TYR A 349 -5.03 26.49 -14.92
C TYR A 349 -4.46 27.29 -16.10
N ALA A 350 -5.32 27.93 -16.90
CA ALA A 350 -4.85 28.75 -18.03
C ALA A 350 -3.92 29.89 -17.60
N GLN A 351 -4.13 30.42 -16.37
CA GLN A 351 -3.30 31.50 -15.81
C GLN A 351 -1.98 30.99 -15.22
N CYS A 352 -1.91 29.74 -14.77
CA CYS A 352 -0.71 29.19 -14.14
C CYS A 352 -0.01 28.12 -14.97
N ARG A 353 -0.44 27.90 -16.21
CA ARG A 353 0.19 26.95 -17.13
C ARG A 353 1.66 27.32 -17.34
N SER A 354 2.53 26.35 -17.13
CA SER A 354 3.99 26.46 -17.34
C SER A 354 4.41 25.92 -18.71
N GLU A 355 5.71 25.94 -18.97
CA GLU A 355 6.35 25.26 -20.12
C GLU A 355 6.89 23.88 -19.74
N VAL A 356 6.67 23.41 -18.52
CA VAL A 356 7.11 22.09 -18.02
C VAL A 356 6.13 21.02 -18.50
N ARG A 357 6.62 20.01 -19.21
CA ARG A 357 5.79 18.92 -19.72
C ARG A 357 5.34 17.99 -18.62
N ALA A 358 4.10 17.56 -18.69
CA ALA A 358 3.57 16.52 -17.81
C ALA A 358 4.30 15.19 -18.04
N SER A 359 4.87 14.61 -16.96
CA SER A 359 5.52 13.29 -17.00
C SER A 359 4.51 12.17 -17.25
N ASP A 360 4.97 10.98 -17.70
CA ASP A 360 4.10 9.83 -17.91
C ASP A 360 3.39 9.42 -16.61
N LYS A 361 4.05 9.54 -15.46
CA LYS A 361 3.45 9.28 -14.14
C LYS A 361 2.33 10.30 -13.85
N SER A 362 2.54 11.56 -14.13
CA SER A 362 1.52 12.61 -13.97
C SER A 362 0.32 12.34 -14.88
N ARG A 363 0.55 12.00 -16.16
CA ARG A 363 -0.52 11.65 -17.11
C ARG A 363 -1.35 10.44 -16.68
N ALA A 364 -0.70 9.42 -16.09
CA ALA A 364 -1.41 8.25 -15.56
C ALA A 364 -2.37 8.63 -14.41
N LEU A 365 -1.97 9.57 -13.56
CA LEU A 365 -2.82 10.10 -12.49
C LEU A 365 -3.95 11.00 -13.03
N LEU A 366 -3.71 11.80 -14.07
CA LEU A 366 -4.75 12.63 -14.69
C LEU A 366 -5.92 11.79 -15.22
N ARG A 367 -5.66 10.61 -15.77
CA ARG A 367 -6.71 9.68 -16.22
C ARG A 367 -7.64 9.23 -15.09
N SER A 368 -7.16 9.12 -13.87
CA SER A 368 -8.01 8.80 -12.71
C SER A 368 -9.01 9.90 -12.37
N CYS A 369 -8.83 11.10 -12.93
CA CYS A 369 -9.71 12.25 -12.71
C CYS A 369 -10.88 12.34 -13.72
N GLU A 370 -10.95 11.47 -14.75
CA GLU A 370 -11.85 11.59 -15.90
C GLU A 370 -13.35 11.66 -15.52
N ASN A 371 -13.75 10.98 -14.45
CA ASN A 371 -15.15 10.95 -14.00
C ASN A 371 -15.36 11.73 -12.69
N THR A 372 -14.58 12.76 -12.45
CA THR A 372 -14.61 13.54 -11.22
C THR A 372 -14.90 15.02 -11.50
N VAL A 373 -15.09 15.79 -10.44
CA VAL A 373 -15.25 17.25 -10.53
C VAL A 373 -14.05 17.96 -11.18
N LEU A 374 -12.86 17.34 -11.16
CA LEU A 374 -11.62 17.86 -11.77
C LEU A 374 -11.40 17.38 -13.23
N ALA A 375 -12.33 16.63 -13.83
CA ALA A 375 -12.21 16.16 -15.19
C ALA A 375 -11.94 17.29 -16.22
N PRO A 376 -12.60 18.47 -16.16
CA PRO A 376 -12.30 19.55 -17.09
C PRO A 376 -10.85 20.07 -17.00
N VAL A 377 -10.32 20.13 -15.78
CA VAL A 377 -8.93 20.55 -15.51
C VAL A 377 -7.95 19.50 -16.00
N ALA A 378 -8.17 18.22 -15.67
CA ALA A 378 -7.34 17.11 -16.12
C ALA A 378 -7.25 17.05 -17.66
N GLN A 379 -8.39 17.19 -18.36
CA GLN A 379 -8.44 17.25 -19.82
C GLN A 379 -7.72 18.49 -20.40
N ALA A 380 -7.76 19.63 -19.71
CA ALA A 380 -7.03 20.83 -20.16
C ALA A 380 -5.51 20.60 -20.06
N ILE A 381 -5.03 19.98 -18.97
CA ILE A 381 -3.63 19.61 -18.80
C ILE A 381 -3.19 18.57 -19.84
N GLU A 382 -3.99 17.53 -20.08
CA GLU A 382 -3.68 16.51 -21.09
C GLU A 382 -3.60 17.09 -22.51
N ARG A 383 -4.55 17.95 -22.89
CA ARG A 383 -4.56 18.60 -24.21
C ARG A 383 -3.38 19.53 -24.43
N SER A 384 -2.98 20.28 -23.40
CA SER A 384 -1.82 21.18 -23.49
C SER A 384 -0.50 20.43 -23.44
N GLY A 385 -0.46 19.32 -22.68
CA GLY A 385 0.75 18.56 -22.37
C GLY A 385 1.66 19.21 -21.32
N PHE A 386 1.24 20.32 -20.69
CA PHE A 386 2.02 21.08 -19.71
C PHE A 386 1.36 21.11 -18.35
N VAL A 387 2.17 21.15 -17.28
CA VAL A 387 1.67 21.31 -15.91
C VAL A 387 1.51 22.80 -15.56
N GLY A 388 0.77 23.10 -14.50
CA GLY A 388 0.66 24.44 -13.93
C GLY A 388 1.14 24.45 -12.48
N PHE A 389 1.74 25.56 -12.06
CA PHE A 389 2.30 25.71 -10.73
C PHE A 389 1.51 26.72 -9.90
N GLN A 390 1.25 26.37 -8.65
CA GLN A 390 0.48 27.18 -7.70
C GLN A 390 1.13 28.56 -7.46
N GLU A 391 2.43 28.66 -7.54
CA GLU A 391 3.19 29.93 -7.39
C GLU A 391 2.75 31.01 -8.38
N LEU A 392 2.32 30.62 -9.57
CA LEU A 392 1.85 31.57 -10.59
C LEU A 392 0.47 32.16 -10.27
N LEU A 393 -0.26 31.55 -9.32
CA LEU A 393 -1.55 32.04 -8.82
C LEU A 393 -1.45 32.86 -7.53
N LEU A 394 -0.25 33.11 -7.01
CA LEU A 394 -0.02 33.86 -5.77
C LEU A 394 -0.82 35.17 -5.71
N PRO A 395 -0.86 36.03 -6.76
CA PRO A 395 -1.64 37.27 -6.70
C PRO A 395 -3.14 37.05 -6.50
N GLN A 396 -3.70 35.97 -7.07
CA GLN A 396 -5.10 35.63 -6.95
C GLN A 396 -5.40 35.04 -5.56
N LEU A 397 -4.57 34.12 -5.09
CA LEU A 397 -4.67 33.52 -3.76
C LEU A 397 -4.58 34.58 -2.66
N GLN A 398 -3.65 35.51 -2.78
CA GLN A 398 -3.45 36.63 -1.86
C GLN A 398 -4.66 37.56 -1.82
N ARG A 399 -5.20 37.92 -3.00
CA ARG A 399 -6.40 38.76 -3.12
C ARG A 399 -7.60 38.13 -2.43
N ASP A 400 -7.81 36.83 -2.61
CA ASP A 400 -8.94 36.10 -2.00
C ASP A 400 -8.83 36.07 -0.48
N LEU A 401 -7.62 35.90 0.08
CA LEU A 401 -7.40 35.92 1.54
C LEU A 401 -7.61 37.31 2.15
N LEU A 402 -7.31 38.38 1.40
CA LEU A 402 -7.48 39.76 1.86
C LEU A 402 -8.94 40.25 1.75
N GLN A 403 -9.71 39.75 0.76
CA GLN A 403 -11.07 40.24 0.45
C GLN A 403 -12.17 39.65 1.31
N ASN A 404 -11.91 39.22 2.55
CA ASN A 404 -12.98 38.85 3.51
C ASN A 404 -14.15 38.09 2.89
N GLY A 405 -13.96 36.97 2.26
CA GLY A 405 -15.03 36.08 1.93
C GLY A 405 -15.74 36.31 0.63
N SER A 406 -15.07 36.80 -0.40
CA SER A 406 -15.53 36.48 -1.75
C SER A 406 -15.56 34.95 -1.85
N CYS A 407 -16.77 34.38 -1.84
CA CYS A 407 -16.97 32.93 -1.92
C CYS A 407 -16.20 32.39 -3.13
N PRO A 408 -15.28 31.42 -2.99
CA PRO A 408 -14.69 30.78 -4.16
C PRO A 408 -15.87 30.29 -5.02
N ARG A 409 -15.82 30.57 -6.33
CA ARG A 409 -16.85 30.14 -7.27
C ARG A 409 -17.10 28.64 -7.04
N ARG A 410 -18.34 28.26 -6.75
CA ARG A 410 -18.75 26.85 -6.70
C ARG A 410 -18.36 26.22 -8.03
N VAL A 411 -17.53 25.21 -8.01
CA VAL A 411 -17.50 24.25 -9.11
C VAL A 411 -18.86 23.55 -9.01
N GLU A 412 -19.78 23.90 -9.93
CA GLU A 412 -21.10 23.30 -9.97
C GLU A 412 -20.92 21.78 -10.10
N THR A 413 -21.26 21.07 -9.04
CA THR A 413 -21.52 19.63 -9.13
C THR A 413 -22.74 19.47 -10.02
N GLY A 414 -22.57 18.86 -11.19
CA GLY A 414 -23.65 18.57 -12.12
C GLY A 414 -24.87 17.95 -11.44
N PRO A 415 -26.04 17.99 -12.05
CA PRO A 415 -27.31 17.65 -11.41
C PRO A 415 -27.25 16.22 -10.86
N LYS A 416 -27.57 16.10 -9.56
CA LYS A 416 -27.88 14.79 -8.96
C LYS A 416 -29.13 14.27 -9.72
N THR A 417 -28.92 13.31 -10.61
CA THR A 417 -30.00 12.49 -11.10
C THR A 417 -30.54 11.68 -9.93
N CYS A 418 -31.68 12.12 -9.41
CA CYS A 418 -32.54 11.27 -8.60
C CYS A 418 -33.03 10.10 -9.47
N CYS A 419 -32.72 8.89 -9.10
CA CYS A 419 -33.52 7.69 -9.28
C CYS A 419 -33.36 6.84 -8.02
#